data_9aae49656c412eb60fcc0e632eaface7
#
_entry.id   9aae49656c412eb60fcc0e632eaface7
#
_cell.length_a   1.000
_cell.length_b   1.000
_cell.length_c   1.000
_cell.angle_alpha   90.00
_cell.angle_beta   90.00
_cell.angle_gamma   90.00
#
_symmetry.space_group_name_H-M   'P 1'
#
loop_
_entity.id
_entity.type
_entity.pdbx_description
1 polymer ?
#
loop_
_entity_poly.entity_id
_entity_poly.type
_entity_poly.pdbx_seq_one_letter_code
_entity_poly.pdbx_strand_id
1 'polypeptide(L)'
;MKAHYKKHILEFKTPSGTSRGILKTKEAWFIIIEGITSVGIGECGLLRGLSIDDRPDFEQKLQWVCANIGLGLRQLYDALTEFPSIQMGVETAFRSLASDDPFQIYPSEFSRGETGIAINGLIWMGDKAFMRAQIANKLKNGFSCIKMKIGAIQFETELSLLKSIRQEFSASQIEIRVDANGAFTPHMALEKLKYLSDLDLHSIEQPIAVNQWDQMALLCEKSPLDIALDEELIGVFSTQKKEQLLKHINPQYIILKPSFIGGFKGSDSWIEISQANDVGWWITSALESNVGLNAISQYTFTKNSTLHQGLGTGGLYTNNISSPLQITKGALFYKPSKRWNFNL
;
A
#
# COMPACT_ATOMS: atom_id res chain seq x y z
N MET A 1 24.86 3.62 -19.69
CA MET A 1 23.72 4.12 -18.89
C MET A 1 24.20 5.21 -17.96
N LYS A 2 23.44 6.26 -17.80
CA LYS A 2 23.62 7.28 -16.77
C LYS A 2 22.34 7.29 -15.93
N ALA A 3 22.45 7.70 -14.66
CA ALA A 3 21.28 7.86 -13.84
C ALA A 3 21.40 9.11 -12.97
N HIS A 4 20.25 9.69 -12.67
CA HIS A 4 20.11 10.76 -11.69
C HIS A 4 18.81 10.55 -10.91
N TYR A 5 18.67 11.28 -9.81
CA TYR A 5 17.41 11.25 -9.06
C TYR A 5 16.82 12.66 -8.95
N LYS A 6 15.50 12.70 -8.77
CA LYS A 6 14.76 13.94 -8.50
C LYS A 6 13.85 13.74 -7.31
N LYS A 7 13.73 14.79 -6.49
CA LYS A 7 12.79 14.85 -5.37
C LYS A 7 11.60 15.71 -5.77
N HIS A 8 10.40 15.22 -5.47
CA HIS A 8 9.14 15.96 -5.61
C HIS A 8 8.37 15.91 -4.30
N ILE A 9 7.85 17.03 -3.85
CA ILE A 9 7.02 17.12 -2.64
C ILE A 9 5.57 17.09 -3.07
N LEU A 10 4.90 16.00 -2.76
CA LEU A 10 3.46 15.85 -2.93
C LEU A 10 2.72 16.56 -1.79
N GLU A 11 1.70 17.33 -2.12
CA GLU A 11 0.88 18.09 -1.18
C GLU A 11 -0.52 17.49 -1.08
N PHE A 12 -0.93 17.07 0.12
CA PHE A 12 -2.27 16.51 0.33
C PHE A 12 -3.35 17.58 0.12
N LYS A 13 -4.42 17.24 -0.61
CA LYS A 13 -5.62 18.10 -0.77
C LYS A 13 -6.29 18.39 0.56
N THR A 14 -6.31 17.37 1.43
CA THR A 14 -6.84 17.46 2.79
C THR A 14 -5.85 16.78 3.71
N PRO A 15 -5.46 17.39 4.84
CA PRO A 15 -4.60 16.73 5.80
C PRO A 15 -5.15 15.38 6.19
N SER A 16 -4.32 14.34 6.10
CA SER A 16 -4.76 12.95 6.24
C SER A 16 -4.36 12.40 7.61
N GLY A 17 -5.35 12.14 8.45
CA GLY A 17 -5.16 11.64 9.81
C GLY A 17 -4.81 10.14 9.83
N THR A 18 -3.76 9.81 10.58
CA THR A 18 -3.34 8.43 10.88
C THR A 18 -3.15 8.30 12.39
N SER A 19 -2.99 7.08 12.91
CA SER A 19 -2.65 6.85 14.32
C SER A 19 -1.29 7.48 14.72
N ARG A 20 -0.41 7.78 13.76
CA ARG A 20 0.92 8.38 13.97
C ARG A 20 0.96 9.89 13.79
N GLY A 21 -0.16 10.51 13.40
CA GLY A 21 -0.25 11.95 13.19
C GLY A 21 -0.91 12.35 11.87
N ILE A 22 -0.79 13.63 11.54
CA ILE A 22 -1.44 14.23 10.36
C ILE A 22 -0.41 14.43 9.25
N LEU A 23 -0.65 13.82 8.10
CA LEU A 23 0.15 13.99 6.89
C LEU A 23 -0.35 15.20 6.09
N LYS A 24 0.55 16.15 5.80
CA LYS A 24 0.29 17.32 4.95
C LYS A 24 1.04 17.23 3.62
N THR A 25 2.22 16.62 3.65
CA THR A 25 3.07 16.42 2.47
C THR A 25 3.66 15.01 2.48
N LYS A 26 4.12 14.55 1.32
CA LYS A 26 4.90 13.33 1.15
C LYS A 26 6.03 13.56 0.15
N GLU A 27 7.22 13.06 0.47
CA GLU A 27 8.35 13.06 -0.46
C GLU A 27 8.19 11.90 -1.45
N ALA A 28 8.27 12.19 -2.74
CA ALA A 28 8.47 11.23 -3.80
C ALA A 28 9.86 11.41 -4.39
N TRP A 29 10.63 10.32 -4.50
CA TRP A 29 11.98 10.34 -5.05
C TRP A 29 12.00 9.47 -6.31
N PHE A 30 12.44 10.04 -7.42
CA PHE A 30 12.46 9.35 -8.72
C PHE A 30 13.89 9.05 -9.12
N ILE A 31 14.16 7.79 -9.46
CA ILE A 31 15.38 7.38 -10.16
C ILE A 31 15.07 7.42 -11.65
N ILE A 32 15.87 8.15 -12.41
CA ILE A 32 15.75 8.29 -13.85
C ILE A 32 17.01 7.71 -14.48
N ILE A 33 16.87 6.68 -15.31
CA ILE A 33 17.96 6.00 -16.01
C ILE A 33 17.90 6.42 -17.47
N GLU A 34 18.98 6.99 -17.98
CA GLU A 34 19.15 7.35 -19.38
C GLU A 34 19.86 6.20 -20.13
N GLY A 35 19.13 5.51 -20.99
CA GLY A 35 19.65 4.58 -21.97
C GLY A 35 20.13 5.30 -23.24
N ILE A 36 20.43 4.55 -24.31
CA ILE A 36 20.81 5.12 -25.61
C ILE A 36 19.58 5.72 -26.30
N THR A 37 18.47 5.01 -26.30
CA THR A 37 17.22 5.40 -26.99
C THR A 37 15.99 5.39 -26.08
N SER A 38 16.14 5.01 -24.80
CA SER A 38 15.05 4.85 -23.86
C SER A 38 15.38 5.50 -22.52
N VAL A 39 14.34 5.80 -21.76
CA VAL A 39 14.43 6.35 -20.39
C VAL A 39 13.67 5.43 -19.45
N GLY A 40 14.31 5.08 -18.33
CA GLY A 40 13.68 4.32 -17.27
C GLY A 40 13.34 5.22 -16.08
N ILE A 41 12.12 5.09 -15.54
CA ILE A 41 11.62 5.90 -14.43
C ILE A 41 11.12 4.98 -13.34
N GLY A 42 11.61 5.18 -12.11
CA GLY A 42 11.14 4.45 -10.93
C GLY A 42 10.97 5.35 -9.72
N GLU A 43 9.93 5.15 -8.95
CA GLU A 43 9.65 5.91 -7.73
C GLU A 43 10.09 5.13 -6.50
N CYS A 44 10.88 5.78 -5.63
CA CYS A 44 11.18 5.33 -4.29
C CYS A 44 10.11 5.88 -3.34
N GLY A 45 9.20 5.01 -2.91
CA GLY A 45 8.00 5.40 -2.14
C GLY A 45 8.26 5.58 -0.64
N LEU A 46 9.33 6.28 -0.26
CA LEU A 46 9.66 6.58 1.15
C LEU A 46 8.49 7.27 1.86
N LEU A 47 8.10 6.77 3.03
CA LEU A 47 7.13 7.42 3.91
C LEU A 47 7.78 7.72 5.27
N ARG A 48 7.98 9.00 5.56
CA ARG A 48 8.60 9.47 6.80
C ARG A 48 7.83 8.98 8.03
N GLY A 49 8.57 8.51 9.04
CA GLY A 49 8.03 7.97 10.28
C GLY A 49 7.49 6.54 10.18
N LEU A 50 7.59 5.88 8.99
CA LEU A 50 7.13 4.49 8.82
C LEU A 50 8.12 3.61 8.06
N SER A 51 8.67 4.08 6.94
CA SER A 51 9.64 3.31 6.17
C SER A 51 10.88 2.97 7.00
N ILE A 52 11.37 1.72 6.91
CA ILE A 52 12.59 1.31 7.61
C ILE A 52 13.83 2.07 7.10
N ASP A 53 13.78 2.52 5.86
CA ASP A 53 14.79 3.34 5.20
C ASP A 53 14.55 4.86 5.34
N ASP A 54 13.67 5.28 6.27
CA ASP A 54 13.60 6.68 6.73
C ASP A 54 14.80 7.00 7.62
N ARG A 55 15.94 7.17 6.98
CA ARG A 55 17.26 7.32 7.60
C ARG A 55 17.97 8.57 7.06
N PRO A 56 18.90 9.17 7.83
CA PRO A 56 19.66 10.33 7.40
C PRO A 56 20.51 10.10 6.15
N ASP A 57 20.94 8.85 5.91
CA ASP A 57 21.77 8.44 4.77
C ASP A 57 20.97 8.04 3.51
N PHE A 58 19.64 8.21 3.52
CA PHE A 58 18.77 7.83 2.40
C PHE A 58 19.17 8.49 1.08
N GLU A 59 19.36 9.81 1.08
CA GLU A 59 19.75 10.55 -0.13
C GLU A 59 21.15 10.21 -0.59
N GLN A 60 22.08 9.99 0.35
CA GLN A 60 23.44 9.51 0.03
C GLN A 60 23.39 8.14 -0.66
N LYS A 61 22.48 7.26 -0.22
CA LYS A 61 22.28 5.95 -0.86
C LYS A 61 21.71 6.10 -2.27
N LEU A 62 20.79 7.04 -2.52
CA LEU A 62 20.31 7.36 -3.88
C LEU A 62 21.45 7.88 -4.78
N GLN A 63 22.31 8.76 -4.27
CA GLN A 63 23.49 9.23 -4.98
C GLN A 63 24.40 8.06 -5.36
N TRP A 64 24.64 7.15 -4.40
CA TRP A 64 25.43 5.95 -4.64
C TRP A 64 24.83 5.07 -5.73
N VAL A 65 23.49 4.84 -5.72
CA VAL A 65 22.79 4.08 -6.76
C VAL A 65 22.99 4.72 -8.12
N CYS A 66 22.77 6.02 -8.25
CA CYS A 66 22.95 6.73 -9.52
C CYS A 66 24.38 6.64 -10.05
N ALA A 67 25.39 6.79 -9.18
CA ALA A 67 26.80 6.66 -9.55
C ALA A 67 27.19 5.24 -9.96
N ASN A 68 26.49 4.23 -9.44
CA ASN A 68 26.76 2.81 -9.67
C ASN A 68 25.70 2.11 -10.54
N ILE A 69 24.91 2.85 -11.30
CA ILE A 69 23.81 2.29 -12.11
C ILE A 69 24.27 1.20 -13.11
N GLY A 70 25.54 1.25 -13.50
CA GLY A 70 26.18 0.26 -14.38
C GLY A 70 26.33 -1.14 -13.77
N LEU A 71 26.20 -1.31 -12.45
CA LEU A 71 26.17 -2.63 -11.80
C LEU A 71 24.98 -3.49 -12.23
N GLY A 72 23.92 -2.85 -12.75
CA GLY A 72 22.70 -3.53 -13.16
C GLY A 72 21.80 -3.90 -11.99
N LEU A 73 20.55 -4.26 -12.34
CA LEU A 73 19.45 -4.47 -11.39
C LEU A 73 19.81 -5.45 -10.27
N ARG A 74 20.40 -6.60 -10.61
CA ARG A 74 20.65 -7.66 -9.61
C ARG A 74 21.59 -7.20 -8.50
N GLN A 75 22.75 -6.65 -8.87
CA GLN A 75 23.76 -6.25 -7.88
C GLN A 75 23.29 -5.04 -7.06
N LEU A 76 22.62 -4.08 -7.69
CA LEU A 76 22.03 -2.94 -6.98
C LEU A 76 20.97 -3.41 -5.99
N TYR A 77 20.06 -4.29 -6.41
CA TYR A 77 19.01 -4.81 -5.55
C TYR A 77 19.58 -5.50 -4.31
N ASP A 78 20.59 -6.35 -4.47
CA ASP A 78 21.23 -7.06 -3.36
C ASP A 78 21.96 -6.10 -2.39
N ALA A 79 22.54 -5.00 -2.90
CA ALA A 79 23.20 -3.96 -2.11
C ALA A 79 22.23 -3.00 -1.38
N LEU A 80 20.93 -3.13 -1.63
CA LEU A 80 19.87 -2.24 -1.13
C LEU A 80 18.93 -2.91 -0.13
N THR A 81 19.27 -4.05 0.45
CA THR A 81 18.39 -4.82 1.34
C THR A 81 17.77 -3.98 2.46
N GLU A 82 18.54 -3.04 3.04
CA GLU A 82 18.06 -2.12 4.09
C GLU A 82 17.36 -0.86 3.55
N PHE A 83 17.19 -0.75 2.24
CA PHE A 83 16.55 0.38 1.56
C PHE A 83 15.44 -0.09 0.62
N PRO A 84 14.35 -0.68 1.15
CA PRO A 84 13.31 -1.30 0.35
C PRO A 84 12.59 -0.34 -0.60
N SER A 85 12.45 0.94 -0.24
CA SER A 85 11.86 1.92 -1.16
C SER A 85 12.79 2.25 -2.34
N ILE A 86 14.11 2.24 -2.11
CA ILE A 86 15.08 2.41 -3.20
C ILE A 86 15.14 1.13 -4.05
N GLN A 87 15.02 -0.08 -3.45
CA GLN A 87 14.87 -1.32 -4.23
C GLN A 87 13.70 -1.24 -5.20
N MET A 88 12.53 -0.78 -4.72
CA MET A 88 11.35 -0.56 -5.55
C MET A 88 11.63 0.43 -6.69
N GLY A 89 12.27 1.57 -6.39
CA GLY A 89 12.65 2.58 -7.38
C GLY A 89 13.60 2.05 -8.44
N VAL A 90 14.63 1.31 -8.04
CA VAL A 90 15.61 0.69 -8.96
C VAL A 90 14.92 -0.37 -9.83
N GLU A 91 14.15 -1.27 -9.21
CA GLU A 91 13.46 -2.34 -9.94
C GLU A 91 12.52 -1.77 -11.00
N THR A 92 11.71 -0.78 -10.64
CA THR A 92 10.78 -0.15 -11.57
C THR A 92 11.48 0.66 -12.65
N ALA A 93 12.57 1.37 -12.33
CA ALA A 93 13.35 2.12 -13.30
C ALA A 93 13.99 1.20 -14.36
N PHE A 94 14.55 0.06 -13.97
CA PHE A 94 15.09 -0.91 -14.94
C PHE A 94 14.02 -1.57 -15.79
N ARG A 95 12.84 -1.90 -15.22
CA ARG A 95 11.71 -2.41 -16.00
C ARG A 95 11.20 -1.36 -16.99
N SER A 96 11.07 -0.13 -16.54
CA SER A 96 10.70 1.02 -17.36
C SER A 96 11.68 1.23 -18.52
N LEU A 97 12.98 1.13 -18.26
CA LEU A 97 14.03 1.26 -19.28
C LEU A 97 13.95 0.16 -20.35
N ALA A 98 13.51 -1.04 -19.98
CA ALA A 98 13.36 -2.19 -20.86
C ALA A 98 12.03 -2.22 -21.63
N SER A 99 11.12 -1.28 -21.34
CA SER A 99 9.80 -1.20 -21.97
C SER A 99 9.80 -0.18 -23.11
N ASP A 100 8.94 -0.40 -24.11
CA ASP A 100 8.75 0.54 -25.22
C ASP A 100 8.12 1.88 -24.75
N ASP A 101 7.24 1.81 -23.77
CA ASP A 101 6.66 2.97 -23.06
C ASP A 101 7.13 2.93 -21.61
N PRO A 102 7.84 3.96 -21.09
CA PRO A 102 8.40 3.96 -19.75
C PRO A 102 7.35 3.84 -18.64
N PHE A 103 6.09 4.06 -18.94
CA PHE A 103 4.98 3.91 -18.00
C PHE A 103 4.17 2.62 -18.19
N GLN A 104 4.48 1.77 -19.15
CA GLN A 104 3.85 0.47 -19.38
C GLN A 104 4.82 -0.69 -19.13
N ILE A 105 5.08 -0.94 -17.86
CA ILE A 105 6.09 -1.92 -17.39
C ILE A 105 5.56 -3.36 -17.30
N TYR A 106 4.25 -3.56 -17.38
CA TYR A 106 3.56 -4.85 -17.49
C TYR A 106 2.39 -4.71 -18.47
N PRO A 107 2.60 -4.89 -19.77
CA PRO A 107 1.53 -4.86 -20.76
C PRO A 107 0.45 -5.90 -20.45
N SER A 108 -0.80 -5.46 -20.33
CA SER A 108 -1.92 -6.30 -19.88
C SER A 108 -3.25 -5.66 -20.29
N GLU A 109 -4.37 -6.34 -20.05
CA GLU A 109 -5.71 -5.79 -20.24
C GLU A 109 -5.94 -4.52 -19.42
N PHE A 110 -5.34 -4.45 -18.22
CA PHE A 110 -5.39 -3.24 -17.40
C PHE A 110 -4.68 -2.07 -18.08
N SER A 111 -3.43 -2.24 -18.53
CA SER A 111 -2.66 -1.16 -19.16
C SER A 111 -3.19 -0.75 -20.55
N ARG A 112 -3.98 -1.63 -21.21
CA ARG A 112 -4.74 -1.28 -22.41
C ARG A 112 -6.09 -0.62 -22.13
N GLY A 113 -6.49 -0.53 -20.85
CA GLY A 113 -7.76 0.09 -20.44
C GLY A 113 -9.00 -0.78 -20.66
N GLU A 114 -8.83 -2.07 -20.91
CA GLU A 114 -9.89 -3.03 -21.17
C GLU A 114 -10.59 -3.49 -19.89
N THR A 115 -9.82 -3.59 -18.79
CA THR A 115 -10.33 -4.01 -17.48
C THR A 115 -9.79 -3.13 -16.34
N GLY A 116 -10.48 -3.12 -15.19
CA GLY A 116 -10.07 -2.40 -13.99
C GLY A 116 -9.68 -3.33 -12.87
N ILE A 117 -9.05 -2.77 -11.83
CA ILE A 117 -8.71 -3.45 -10.59
C ILE A 117 -9.71 -3.01 -9.52
N ALA A 118 -10.42 -3.95 -8.91
CA ALA A 118 -11.31 -3.66 -7.78
C ALA A 118 -10.50 -3.12 -6.59
N ILE A 119 -10.92 -1.97 -6.02
CA ILE A 119 -10.19 -1.31 -4.94
C ILE A 119 -11.09 -0.96 -3.78
N ASN A 120 -10.52 -0.91 -2.57
CA ASN A 120 -11.22 -0.38 -1.42
C ASN A 120 -11.27 1.15 -1.40
N GLY A 121 -12.36 1.70 -0.89
CA GLY A 121 -12.48 3.11 -0.57
C GLY A 121 -11.91 3.41 0.81
N LEU A 122 -10.82 4.18 0.89
CA LEU A 122 -10.19 4.54 2.16
C LEU A 122 -10.97 5.67 2.86
N ILE A 123 -11.25 5.48 4.15
CA ILE A 123 -11.82 6.48 5.07
C ILE A 123 -10.73 6.87 6.08
N TRP A 124 -10.27 8.10 5.98
CA TRP A 124 -9.27 8.66 6.88
C TRP A 124 -9.85 8.99 8.24
N MET A 125 -9.00 8.92 9.28
CA MET A 125 -9.36 9.34 10.63
C MET A 125 -9.70 10.83 10.69
N GLY A 126 -10.65 11.16 11.55
CA GLY A 126 -11.10 12.52 11.79
C GLY A 126 -12.27 12.52 12.77
N ASP A 127 -12.98 13.62 12.90
CA ASP A 127 -14.21 13.64 13.68
C ASP A 127 -15.33 12.84 12.99
N LYS A 128 -16.41 12.57 13.74
CA LYS A 128 -17.53 11.75 13.28
C LYS A 128 -18.17 12.28 12.00
N ALA A 129 -18.32 13.61 11.87
CA ALA A 129 -18.95 14.23 10.72
C ALA A 129 -18.09 14.08 9.46
N PHE A 130 -16.78 14.29 9.58
CA PHE A 130 -15.83 14.12 8.50
C PHE A 130 -15.77 12.66 8.02
N MET A 131 -15.69 11.68 8.94
CA MET A 131 -15.69 10.27 8.59
C MET A 131 -16.99 9.85 7.90
N ARG A 132 -18.14 10.31 8.41
CA ARG A 132 -19.46 10.05 7.80
C ARG A 132 -19.58 10.61 6.38
N ALA A 133 -19.07 11.81 6.15
CA ALA A 133 -19.06 12.40 4.81
C ALA A 133 -18.20 11.61 3.82
N GLN A 134 -17.04 11.10 4.26
CA GLN A 134 -16.20 10.22 3.43
C GLN A 134 -16.92 8.91 3.10
N ILE A 135 -17.55 8.25 4.08
CA ILE A 135 -18.33 7.02 3.88
C ILE A 135 -19.41 7.24 2.83
N ALA A 136 -20.26 8.27 3.01
CA ALA A 136 -21.33 8.61 2.06
C ALA A 136 -20.78 8.87 0.65
N ASN A 137 -19.64 9.56 0.54
CA ASN A 137 -18.99 9.80 -0.74
C ASN A 137 -18.52 8.50 -1.42
N LYS A 138 -17.91 7.57 -0.68
CA LYS A 138 -17.43 6.29 -1.24
C LYS A 138 -18.62 5.43 -1.71
N LEU A 139 -19.67 5.33 -0.91
CA LEU A 139 -20.89 4.59 -1.27
C LEU A 139 -21.53 5.19 -2.54
N LYS A 140 -21.70 6.51 -2.60
CA LYS A 140 -22.21 7.20 -3.79
C LYS A 140 -21.36 6.94 -5.04
N ASN A 141 -20.04 6.80 -4.89
CA ASN A 141 -19.12 6.51 -5.97
C ASN A 141 -19.00 5.00 -6.29
N GLY A 142 -19.87 4.17 -5.73
CA GLY A 142 -20.02 2.76 -6.09
C GLY A 142 -18.91 1.84 -5.60
N PHE A 143 -18.22 2.20 -4.50
CA PHE A 143 -17.29 1.28 -3.84
C PHE A 143 -18.07 0.16 -3.15
N SER A 144 -17.69 -1.08 -3.43
CA SER A 144 -18.19 -2.30 -2.78
C SER A 144 -17.33 -2.78 -1.62
N CYS A 145 -16.18 -2.12 -1.38
CA CYS A 145 -15.33 -2.33 -0.23
C CYS A 145 -14.91 -0.99 0.37
N ILE A 146 -15.04 -0.87 1.68
CA ILE A 146 -14.61 0.31 2.46
C ILE A 146 -13.60 -0.12 3.50
N LYS A 147 -12.44 0.57 3.53
CA LYS A 147 -11.45 0.43 4.60
C LYS A 147 -11.51 1.67 5.49
N MET A 148 -11.90 1.51 6.76
CA MET A 148 -11.99 2.60 7.72
C MET A 148 -10.83 2.55 8.71
N LYS A 149 -10.06 3.63 8.82
CA LYS A 149 -9.05 3.77 9.88
C LYS A 149 -9.73 4.01 11.22
N ILE A 150 -9.27 3.28 12.25
CA ILE A 150 -9.80 3.32 13.61
C ILE A 150 -8.67 3.47 14.64
N GLY A 151 -9.01 3.76 15.90
CA GLY A 151 -8.05 3.87 17.00
C GLY A 151 -7.57 5.29 17.32
N ALA A 152 -8.13 6.32 16.64
CA ALA A 152 -7.77 7.72 16.92
C ALA A 152 -8.84 8.50 17.70
N ILE A 153 -10.08 8.04 17.70
CA ILE A 153 -11.19 8.64 18.45
C ILE A 153 -11.80 7.62 19.40
N GLN A 154 -12.85 8.01 20.14
CA GLN A 154 -13.52 7.08 21.05
C GLN A 154 -14.05 5.86 20.28
N PHE A 155 -13.74 4.66 20.76
CA PHE A 155 -14.09 3.39 20.10
C PHE A 155 -15.59 3.25 19.84
N GLU A 156 -16.43 3.70 20.79
CA GLU A 156 -17.89 3.70 20.65
C GLU A 156 -18.36 4.56 19.48
N THR A 157 -17.64 5.66 19.18
CA THR A 157 -17.94 6.52 18.04
C THR A 157 -17.58 5.80 16.73
N GLU A 158 -16.42 5.16 16.68
CA GLU A 158 -15.99 4.35 15.53
C GLU A 158 -16.96 3.19 15.28
N LEU A 159 -17.35 2.48 16.34
CA LEU A 159 -18.33 1.40 16.30
C LEU A 159 -19.71 1.90 15.82
N SER A 160 -20.15 3.10 16.28
CA SER A 160 -21.39 3.73 15.79
C SER A 160 -21.37 4.04 14.30
N LEU A 161 -20.23 4.47 13.76
CA LEU A 161 -20.07 4.70 12.31
C LEU A 161 -20.16 3.39 11.52
N LEU A 162 -19.47 2.35 11.96
CA LEU A 162 -19.54 1.01 11.34
C LEU A 162 -20.96 0.43 11.39
N LYS A 163 -21.64 0.53 12.54
CA LYS A 163 -23.04 0.13 12.71
C LYS A 163 -23.94 0.86 11.71
N SER A 164 -23.73 2.17 11.49
CA SER A 164 -24.53 2.93 10.52
C SER A 164 -24.39 2.43 9.09
N ILE A 165 -23.21 1.93 8.70
CA ILE A 165 -23.02 1.30 7.38
C ILE A 165 -23.80 -0.02 7.32
N ARG A 166 -23.71 -0.87 8.36
CA ARG A 166 -24.39 -2.18 8.39
C ARG A 166 -25.90 -2.08 8.51
N GLN A 167 -26.43 -1.00 9.08
CA GLN A 167 -27.87 -0.75 9.08
C GLN A 167 -28.42 -0.47 7.67
N GLU A 168 -27.60 0.08 6.79
CA GLU A 168 -28.00 0.42 5.41
C GLU A 168 -27.60 -0.66 4.40
N PHE A 169 -26.44 -1.32 4.61
CA PHE A 169 -25.86 -2.28 3.68
C PHE A 169 -25.47 -3.59 4.39
N SER A 170 -25.90 -4.71 3.86
CA SER A 170 -25.46 -6.04 4.31
C SER A 170 -23.99 -6.30 3.99
N ALA A 171 -23.40 -7.33 4.61
CA ALA A 171 -22.02 -7.75 4.32
C ALA A 171 -21.83 -8.23 2.87
N SER A 172 -22.89 -8.78 2.25
CA SER A 172 -22.86 -9.18 0.84
C SER A 172 -22.89 -8.00 -0.14
N GLN A 173 -23.34 -6.82 0.29
CA GLN A 173 -23.38 -5.62 -0.54
C GLN A 173 -22.11 -4.78 -0.39
N ILE A 174 -21.61 -4.62 0.85
CA ILE A 174 -20.42 -3.82 1.15
C ILE A 174 -19.47 -4.60 2.07
N GLU A 175 -18.31 -4.94 1.57
CA GLU A 175 -17.18 -5.42 2.38
C GLU A 175 -16.65 -4.27 3.24
N ILE A 176 -16.47 -4.50 4.53
CA ILE A 176 -15.86 -3.52 5.44
C ILE A 176 -14.57 -4.11 6.00
N ARG A 177 -13.48 -3.35 5.87
CA ARG A 177 -12.20 -3.59 6.55
C ARG A 177 -11.94 -2.45 7.51
N VAL A 178 -11.30 -2.72 8.61
CA VAL A 178 -10.83 -1.68 9.54
C VAL A 178 -9.32 -1.75 9.70
N ASP A 179 -8.70 -0.62 10.01
CA ASP A 179 -7.25 -0.48 10.15
C ASP A 179 -6.94 0.30 11.42
N ALA A 180 -6.37 -0.39 12.40
CA ALA A 180 -6.02 0.18 13.70
C ALA A 180 -4.59 0.75 13.75
N ASN A 181 -3.73 0.44 12.77
CA ASN A 181 -2.32 0.84 12.74
C ASN A 181 -1.61 0.63 14.11
N GLY A 182 -1.88 -0.47 14.79
CA GLY A 182 -1.28 -0.79 16.08
C GLY A 182 -1.82 -0.02 17.29
N ALA A 183 -2.97 0.63 17.18
CA ALA A 183 -3.47 1.53 18.22
C ALA A 183 -4.00 0.83 19.47
N PHE A 184 -4.35 -0.46 19.40
CA PHE A 184 -4.88 -1.15 20.58
C PHE A 184 -3.77 -1.74 21.45
N THR A 185 -3.98 -1.73 22.77
CA THR A 185 -3.13 -2.52 23.65
C THR A 185 -3.51 -4.00 23.58
N PRO A 186 -2.57 -4.94 23.72
CA PRO A 186 -2.90 -6.37 23.67
C PRO A 186 -4.01 -6.79 24.64
N HIS A 187 -4.05 -6.19 25.82
CA HIS A 187 -5.07 -6.48 26.86
C HIS A 187 -6.50 -6.12 26.39
N MET A 188 -6.68 -5.01 25.68
CA MET A 188 -7.99 -4.54 25.22
C MET A 188 -8.35 -5.04 23.82
N ALA A 189 -7.37 -5.51 23.04
CA ALA A 189 -7.57 -5.81 21.64
C ALA A 189 -8.65 -6.89 21.44
N LEU A 190 -8.57 -8.02 22.13
CA LEU A 190 -9.50 -9.15 21.94
C LEU A 190 -10.96 -8.75 22.24
N GLU A 191 -11.19 -7.93 23.25
CA GLU A 191 -12.53 -7.43 23.57
C GLU A 191 -13.08 -6.54 22.44
N LYS A 192 -12.26 -5.60 21.96
CA LYS A 192 -12.66 -4.74 20.83
C LYS A 192 -12.92 -5.53 19.56
N LEU A 193 -12.10 -6.55 19.26
CA LEU A 193 -12.26 -7.43 18.13
C LEU A 193 -13.59 -8.21 18.17
N LYS A 194 -14.04 -8.62 19.36
CA LYS A 194 -15.37 -9.23 19.54
C LYS A 194 -16.50 -8.27 19.19
N TYR A 195 -16.46 -7.01 19.67
CA TYR A 195 -17.49 -6.02 19.28
C TYR A 195 -17.47 -5.70 17.77
N LEU A 196 -16.29 -5.71 17.14
CA LEU A 196 -16.16 -5.49 15.70
C LEU A 196 -16.68 -6.68 14.89
N SER A 197 -16.49 -7.92 15.37
CA SER A 197 -16.97 -9.12 14.68
C SER A 197 -18.48 -9.20 14.56
N ASP A 198 -19.23 -8.60 15.51
CA ASP A 198 -20.71 -8.53 15.44
C ASP A 198 -21.21 -7.73 14.22
N LEU A 199 -20.31 -7.08 13.48
CA LEU A 199 -20.62 -6.25 12.31
C LEU A 199 -20.27 -6.93 10.97
N ASP A 200 -20.02 -8.22 10.96
CA ASP A 200 -19.63 -8.96 9.75
C ASP A 200 -18.52 -8.26 8.94
N LEU A 201 -17.47 -7.78 9.64
CA LEU A 201 -16.30 -7.18 8.99
C LEU A 201 -15.45 -8.26 8.33
N HIS A 202 -14.83 -7.93 7.20
CA HIS A 202 -13.89 -8.85 6.54
C HIS A 202 -12.62 -9.07 7.37
N SER A 203 -12.02 -8.01 7.87
CA SER A 203 -10.76 -8.10 8.62
C SER A 203 -10.43 -6.82 9.36
N ILE A 204 -9.52 -6.95 10.35
CA ILE A 204 -8.81 -5.83 10.98
C ILE A 204 -7.34 -5.85 10.60
N GLU A 205 -6.82 -4.71 10.17
CA GLU A 205 -5.40 -4.49 9.88
C GLU A 205 -4.67 -4.02 11.12
N GLN A 206 -3.56 -4.68 11.45
CA GLN A 206 -2.60 -4.37 12.51
C GLN A 206 -3.27 -3.88 13.82
N PRO A 207 -3.96 -4.76 14.56
CA PRO A 207 -4.71 -4.34 15.77
C PRO A 207 -3.82 -3.82 16.90
N ILE A 208 -2.65 -4.44 17.11
CA ILE A 208 -1.67 -4.04 18.14
C ILE A 208 -0.35 -3.61 17.52
N ALA A 209 0.48 -2.90 18.29
CA ALA A 209 1.80 -2.45 17.83
C ALA A 209 2.70 -3.62 17.42
N VAL A 210 3.62 -3.35 16.49
CA VAL A 210 4.58 -4.33 15.97
C VAL A 210 5.53 -4.90 17.05
N ASN A 211 6.21 -6.00 16.73
CA ASN A 211 7.16 -6.70 17.61
C ASN A 211 6.53 -7.32 18.86
N GLN A 212 5.24 -7.65 18.81
CA GLN A 212 4.50 -8.35 19.86
C GLN A 212 3.95 -9.68 19.32
N TRP A 213 4.82 -10.52 18.76
CA TRP A 213 4.42 -11.72 18.02
C TRP A 213 3.58 -12.71 18.81
N ASP A 214 3.93 -12.96 20.10
CA ASP A 214 3.16 -13.88 20.95
C ASP A 214 1.74 -13.37 21.21
N GLN A 215 1.60 -12.05 21.44
CA GLN A 215 0.30 -11.42 21.66
C GLN A 215 -0.51 -11.36 20.35
N MET A 216 0.15 -11.11 19.22
CA MET A 216 -0.51 -11.11 17.92
C MET A 216 -0.96 -12.53 17.54
N ALA A 217 -0.13 -13.55 17.79
CA ALA A 217 -0.48 -14.97 17.60
C ALA A 217 -1.70 -15.37 18.42
N LEU A 218 -1.73 -14.96 19.71
CA LEU A 218 -2.88 -15.19 20.58
C LEU A 218 -4.16 -14.51 20.07
N LEU A 219 -4.03 -13.30 19.50
CA LEU A 219 -5.16 -12.62 18.87
C LEU A 219 -5.62 -13.35 17.60
N CYS A 220 -4.71 -13.78 16.74
CA CYS A 220 -5.05 -14.54 15.51
C CYS A 220 -5.75 -15.86 15.84
N GLU A 221 -5.36 -16.54 16.95
CA GLU A 221 -5.99 -17.78 17.41
C GLU A 221 -7.38 -17.56 17.99
N LYS A 222 -7.58 -16.48 18.79
CA LYS A 222 -8.81 -16.29 19.60
C LYS A 222 -9.80 -15.31 19.07
N SER A 223 -9.40 -14.47 18.11
CA SER A 223 -10.30 -13.46 17.55
C SER A 223 -11.35 -14.09 16.64
N PRO A 224 -12.63 -13.70 16.78
CA PRO A 224 -13.66 -14.08 15.81
C PRO A 224 -13.60 -13.22 14.53
N LEU A 225 -12.74 -12.20 14.48
CA LEU A 225 -12.50 -11.33 13.33
C LEU A 225 -11.11 -11.61 12.77
N ASP A 226 -11.02 -11.84 11.47
CA ASP A 226 -9.77 -12.09 10.76
C ASP A 226 -8.79 -10.92 10.89
N ILE A 227 -7.51 -11.25 11.07
CA ILE A 227 -6.42 -10.28 11.26
C ILE A 227 -5.53 -10.25 10.03
N ALA A 228 -5.21 -9.03 9.58
CA ALA A 228 -4.27 -8.74 8.51
C ALA A 228 -3.04 -8.00 9.06
N LEU A 229 -1.83 -8.50 8.78
CA LEU A 229 -0.59 -7.84 9.17
C LEU A 229 -0.16 -6.83 8.09
N ASP A 230 0.25 -5.64 8.50
CA ASP A 230 0.78 -4.57 7.65
C ASP A 230 2.17 -4.15 8.13
N GLU A 231 2.24 -3.35 9.17
CA GLU A 231 3.49 -2.81 9.69
C GLU A 231 4.46 -3.90 10.20
N GLU A 232 3.95 -5.07 10.58
CA GLU A 232 4.75 -6.21 11.03
C GLU A 232 5.71 -6.74 9.95
N LEU A 233 5.40 -6.50 8.67
CA LEU A 233 6.23 -6.95 7.55
C LEU A 233 7.46 -6.06 7.29
N ILE A 234 7.44 -4.83 7.82
CA ILE A 234 8.48 -3.83 7.57
C ILE A 234 9.78 -4.25 8.26
N GLY A 235 10.89 -4.29 7.50
CA GLY A 235 12.20 -4.69 8.03
C GLY A 235 12.42 -6.21 8.06
N VAL A 236 11.46 -7.01 7.58
CA VAL A 236 11.62 -8.46 7.46
C VAL A 236 12.13 -8.81 6.06
N PHE A 237 13.44 -8.93 5.90
CA PHE A 237 14.07 -9.06 4.58
C PHE A 237 14.28 -10.51 4.13
N SER A 238 14.78 -11.38 5.03
CA SER A 238 15.14 -12.76 4.65
C SER A 238 13.92 -13.68 4.56
N THR A 239 13.91 -14.59 3.59
CA THR A 239 12.89 -15.64 3.40
C THR A 239 12.64 -16.41 4.69
N GLN A 240 13.71 -16.80 5.40
CA GLN A 240 13.61 -17.53 6.66
C GLN A 240 12.84 -16.73 7.73
N LYS A 241 13.11 -15.41 7.88
CA LYS A 241 12.38 -14.57 8.84
C LYS A 241 10.92 -14.37 8.44
N LYS A 242 10.62 -14.25 7.14
CA LYS A 242 9.26 -14.16 6.62
C LYS A 242 8.45 -15.42 6.97
N GLU A 243 9.01 -16.60 6.71
CA GLU A 243 8.41 -17.87 7.09
C GLU A 243 8.21 -18.00 8.61
N GLN A 244 9.23 -17.63 9.38
CA GLN A 244 9.15 -17.65 10.85
C GLN A 244 8.03 -16.76 11.36
N LEU A 245 7.89 -15.53 10.83
CA LEU A 245 6.84 -14.60 11.19
C LEU A 245 5.45 -15.20 10.92
N LEU A 246 5.20 -15.68 9.70
CA LEU A 246 3.89 -16.23 9.33
C LEU A 246 3.55 -17.48 10.13
N LYS A 247 4.50 -18.40 10.32
CA LYS A 247 4.29 -19.61 11.12
C LYS A 247 4.07 -19.34 12.61
N HIS A 248 4.71 -18.29 13.15
CA HIS A 248 4.56 -17.93 14.57
C HIS A 248 3.25 -17.22 14.84
N ILE A 249 2.91 -16.20 14.04
CA ILE A 249 1.72 -15.38 14.25
C ILE A 249 0.47 -16.06 13.70
N ASN A 250 0.59 -16.77 12.59
CA ASN A 250 -0.50 -17.45 11.87
C ASN A 250 -1.69 -16.51 11.56
N PRO A 251 -1.47 -15.36 10.88
CA PRO A 251 -2.53 -14.42 10.54
C PRO A 251 -3.39 -14.97 9.39
N GLN A 252 -4.61 -14.45 9.24
CA GLN A 252 -5.47 -14.78 8.11
C GLN A 252 -5.03 -14.06 6.83
N TYR A 253 -4.47 -12.87 6.97
CA TYR A 253 -4.02 -12.07 5.81
C TYR A 253 -2.73 -11.31 6.09
N ILE A 254 -2.05 -10.93 5.01
CA ILE A 254 -0.98 -9.91 5.02
C ILE A 254 -1.25 -8.84 3.97
N ILE A 255 -0.75 -7.63 4.23
CA ILE A 255 -0.88 -6.47 3.35
C ILE A 255 0.48 -6.13 2.76
N LEU A 256 0.56 -6.15 1.44
CA LEU A 256 1.81 -5.95 0.73
C LEU A 256 1.91 -4.51 0.23
N LYS A 257 2.89 -3.77 0.75
CA LYS A 257 3.25 -2.44 0.27
C LYS A 257 4.64 -2.52 -0.39
N PRO A 258 4.72 -2.65 -1.72
CA PRO A 258 5.99 -2.91 -2.41
C PRO A 258 7.12 -1.97 -2.00
N SER A 259 6.85 -0.69 -1.80
CA SER A 259 7.85 0.29 -1.34
C SER A 259 8.43 0.01 0.05
N PHE A 260 7.76 -0.77 0.90
CA PHE A 260 8.22 -1.07 2.26
C PHE A 260 8.90 -2.42 2.40
N ILE A 261 8.67 -3.33 1.45
CA ILE A 261 9.06 -4.73 1.56
C ILE A 261 10.02 -5.21 0.45
N GLY A 262 10.66 -4.28 -0.27
CA GLY A 262 11.67 -4.58 -1.28
C GLY A 262 11.14 -4.74 -2.70
N GLY A 263 10.20 -3.87 -3.10
CA GLY A 263 9.68 -3.82 -4.46
C GLY A 263 8.82 -5.02 -4.84
N PHE A 264 8.77 -5.32 -6.12
CA PHE A 264 7.99 -6.43 -6.66
C PHE A 264 8.63 -7.77 -6.33
N LYS A 265 9.96 -7.88 -6.39
CA LYS A 265 10.68 -9.09 -5.99
C LYS A 265 10.45 -9.42 -4.51
N GLY A 266 10.47 -8.40 -3.64
CA GLY A 266 10.15 -8.54 -2.23
C GLY A 266 8.70 -8.98 -1.99
N SER A 267 7.76 -8.43 -2.77
CA SER A 267 6.34 -8.80 -2.75
C SER A 267 6.11 -10.23 -3.23
N ASP A 268 6.75 -10.65 -4.33
CA ASP A 268 6.68 -12.02 -4.85
C ASP A 268 7.11 -13.04 -3.78
N SER A 269 8.22 -12.77 -3.09
CA SER A 269 8.68 -13.62 -1.99
C SER A 269 7.66 -13.73 -0.84
N TRP A 270 6.96 -12.65 -0.51
CA TRP A 270 5.89 -12.69 0.50
C TRP A 270 4.67 -13.48 0.00
N ILE A 271 4.28 -13.31 -1.27
CA ILE A 271 3.15 -14.02 -1.88
C ILE A 271 3.40 -15.53 -1.88
N GLU A 272 4.59 -15.96 -2.31
CA GLU A 272 4.98 -17.37 -2.32
C GLU A 272 4.91 -18.00 -0.93
N ILE A 273 5.47 -17.32 0.09
CA ILE A 273 5.46 -17.83 1.47
C ILE A 273 4.05 -17.81 2.05
N SER A 274 3.23 -16.79 1.75
CA SER A 274 1.84 -16.71 2.21
C SER A 274 1.00 -17.84 1.65
N GLN A 275 1.12 -18.12 0.35
CA GLN A 275 0.41 -19.22 -0.31
C GLN A 275 0.82 -20.59 0.27
N ALA A 276 2.10 -20.77 0.62
CA ALA A 276 2.59 -22.00 1.25
C ALA A 276 2.13 -22.18 2.70
N ASN A 277 1.57 -21.15 3.33
CA ASN A 277 1.06 -21.18 4.71
C ASN A 277 -0.45 -20.86 4.78
N ASP A 278 -1.19 -20.94 3.67
CA ASP A 278 -2.65 -20.65 3.59
C ASP A 278 -3.03 -19.24 4.09
N VAL A 279 -2.12 -18.26 3.96
CA VAL A 279 -2.34 -16.87 4.33
C VAL A 279 -2.77 -16.07 3.10
N GLY A 280 -3.94 -15.40 3.18
CA GLY A 280 -4.40 -14.50 2.15
C GLY A 280 -3.57 -13.21 2.07
N TRP A 281 -3.67 -12.48 0.95
CA TRP A 281 -2.92 -11.24 0.80
C TRP A 281 -3.62 -10.28 -0.19
N TRP A 282 -3.37 -8.99 0.00
CA TRP A 282 -3.66 -7.97 -1.01
C TRP A 282 -2.58 -6.91 -1.04
N ILE A 283 -2.53 -6.17 -2.15
CA ILE A 283 -1.51 -5.15 -2.39
C ILE A 283 -2.11 -3.76 -2.12
N THR A 284 -1.34 -2.93 -1.45
CA THR A 284 -1.71 -1.55 -1.10
C THR A 284 -0.57 -0.61 -1.47
N SER A 285 -0.91 0.58 -1.96
CA SER A 285 0.07 1.64 -2.15
C SER A 285 0.54 2.20 -0.80
N ALA A 286 1.79 2.65 -0.75
CA ALA A 286 2.37 3.40 0.38
C ALA A 286 2.28 4.92 0.14
N LEU A 287 1.20 5.38 -0.45
CA LEU A 287 0.94 6.79 -0.79
C LEU A 287 1.91 7.32 -1.87
N GLU A 288 2.33 6.49 -2.81
CA GLU A 288 3.16 6.90 -3.93
C GLU A 288 2.44 7.95 -4.80
N SER A 289 3.24 8.67 -5.59
CA SER A 289 2.71 9.47 -6.70
C SER A 289 2.02 8.56 -7.73
N ASN A 290 1.39 9.15 -8.72
CA ASN A 290 0.82 8.36 -9.81
C ASN A 290 1.83 7.51 -10.58
N VAL A 291 3.13 7.81 -10.51
CA VAL A 291 4.19 7.00 -11.15
C VAL A 291 4.35 5.67 -10.41
N GLY A 292 4.59 5.70 -9.11
CA GLY A 292 4.70 4.48 -8.30
C GLY A 292 3.37 3.73 -8.23
N LEU A 293 2.24 4.45 -8.06
CA LEU A 293 0.91 3.85 -8.05
C LEU A 293 0.62 3.09 -9.36
N ASN A 294 0.99 3.65 -10.51
CA ASN A 294 0.83 2.98 -11.80
C ASN A 294 1.66 1.70 -11.87
N ALA A 295 2.92 1.76 -11.46
CA ALA A 295 3.81 0.60 -11.46
C ALA A 295 3.25 -0.51 -10.55
N ILE A 296 2.81 -0.17 -9.33
CA ILE A 296 2.18 -1.10 -8.40
C ILE A 296 0.88 -1.67 -8.96
N SER A 297 0.04 -0.84 -9.61
CA SER A 297 -1.23 -1.29 -10.19
C SER A 297 -1.03 -2.30 -11.31
N GLN A 298 -0.09 -2.05 -12.23
CA GLN A 298 0.22 -2.98 -13.30
C GLN A 298 0.78 -4.30 -12.75
N TYR A 299 1.70 -4.25 -11.78
CA TYR A 299 2.19 -5.42 -11.07
C TYR A 299 1.05 -6.19 -10.38
N THR A 300 0.19 -5.50 -9.62
CA THR A 300 -0.97 -6.09 -8.93
C THR A 300 -1.87 -6.85 -9.89
N PHE A 301 -2.15 -6.28 -11.06
CA PHE A 301 -2.98 -6.92 -12.08
C PHE A 301 -2.42 -8.26 -12.52
N THR A 302 -1.09 -8.41 -12.63
CA THR A 302 -0.44 -9.69 -13.00
C THR A 302 -0.62 -10.80 -11.96
N LYS A 303 -1.06 -10.46 -10.74
CA LYS A 303 -1.22 -11.44 -9.65
C LYS A 303 -2.60 -12.10 -9.61
N ASN A 304 -3.55 -11.63 -10.43
CA ASN A 304 -4.90 -12.21 -10.57
C ASN A 304 -5.64 -12.39 -9.22
N SER A 305 -5.39 -11.49 -8.25
CA SER A 305 -6.10 -11.52 -6.97
C SER A 305 -7.54 -11.09 -7.13
N THR A 306 -8.47 -11.81 -6.49
CA THR A 306 -9.90 -11.49 -6.47
C THR A 306 -10.28 -10.53 -5.36
N LEU A 307 -9.39 -10.29 -4.40
CA LEU A 307 -9.63 -9.37 -3.28
C LEU A 307 -9.55 -7.90 -3.73
N HIS A 308 -10.28 -7.02 -3.04
CA HIS A 308 -10.14 -5.58 -3.24
C HIS A 308 -8.75 -5.11 -2.84
N GLN A 309 -8.11 -4.33 -3.71
CA GLN A 309 -6.75 -3.84 -3.53
C GLN A 309 -6.73 -2.42 -2.94
N GLY A 310 -5.64 -2.03 -2.29
CA GLY A 310 -5.50 -0.70 -1.68
C GLY A 310 -4.87 0.35 -2.61
N LEU A 311 -5.39 0.52 -3.84
CA LEU A 311 -4.77 1.33 -4.89
C LEU A 311 -5.52 2.63 -5.20
N GLY A 312 -6.30 3.12 -4.24
CA GLY A 312 -7.14 4.30 -4.42
C GLY A 312 -6.49 5.65 -4.07
N THR A 313 -5.17 5.74 -4.00
CA THR A 313 -4.45 6.89 -3.42
C THR A 313 -4.06 7.99 -4.40
N GLY A 314 -4.14 7.78 -5.71
CA GLY A 314 -3.70 8.74 -6.73
C GLY A 314 -4.41 10.10 -6.69
N GLY A 315 -5.62 10.16 -6.16
CA GLY A 315 -6.41 11.39 -6.04
C GLY A 315 -6.13 12.25 -4.80
N LEU A 316 -5.19 11.86 -3.93
CA LEU A 316 -4.95 12.51 -2.63
C LEU A 316 -4.23 13.87 -2.73
N TYR A 317 -3.48 14.12 -3.79
CA TYR A 317 -2.57 15.25 -3.90
C TYR A 317 -3.09 16.35 -4.83
N THR A 318 -2.72 17.61 -4.55
CA THR A 318 -3.02 18.77 -5.38
C THR A 318 -2.09 18.83 -6.59
N ASN A 319 -0.85 18.40 -6.42
CA ASN A 319 0.25 18.49 -7.37
C ASN A 319 0.79 17.14 -7.82
N ASN A 320 -0.07 16.10 -7.87
CA ASN A 320 0.34 14.78 -8.37
C ASN A 320 0.71 14.84 -9.86
N ILE A 321 1.54 13.90 -10.29
CA ILE A 321 1.90 13.75 -11.71
C ILE A 321 0.65 13.30 -12.48
N SER A 322 0.33 14.02 -13.57
CA SER A 322 -0.80 13.69 -14.43
C SER A 322 -0.62 12.29 -15.03
N SER A 323 -1.66 11.48 -14.99
CA SER A 323 -1.59 10.08 -15.41
C SER A 323 -2.88 9.58 -16.05
N PRO A 324 -2.81 8.46 -16.78
CA PRO A 324 -3.98 7.72 -17.27
C PRO A 324 -4.84 7.07 -16.18
N LEU A 325 -4.37 7.00 -14.92
CA LEU A 325 -5.12 6.36 -13.84
C LEU A 325 -6.42 7.09 -13.52
N GLN A 326 -7.52 6.36 -13.42
CA GLN A 326 -8.83 6.88 -13.07
C GLN A 326 -9.63 5.89 -12.23
N ILE A 327 -10.21 6.36 -11.14
CA ILE A 327 -11.13 5.58 -10.33
C ILE A 327 -12.55 5.78 -10.84
N THR A 328 -13.26 4.68 -11.09
CA THR A 328 -14.66 4.69 -11.50
C THR A 328 -15.39 3.51 -10.86
N LYS A 329 -16.50 3.75 -10.16
CA LYS A 329 -17.34 2.74 -9.52
C LYS A 329 -16.54 1.73 -8.67
N GLY A 330 -15.67 2.23 -7.79
CA GLY A 330 -14.87 1.39 -6.90
C GLY A 330 -13.77 0.55 -7.58
N ALA A 331 -13.43 0.84 -8.83
CA ALA A 331 -12.32 0.20 -9.53
C ALA A 331 -11.35 1.24 -10.11
N LEU A 332 -10.06 0.88 -10.14
CA LEU A 332 -8.99 1.64 -10.76
C LEU A 332 -8.83 1.19 -12.21
N PHE A 333 -8.88 2.13 -13.14
CA PHE A 333 -8.68 1.91 -14.57
C PHE A 333 -7.49 2.68 -15.10
N TYR A 334 -6.83 2.13 -16.11
CA TYR A 334 -5.92 2.86 -16.98
C TYR A 334 -6.70 3.38 -18.19
N LYS A 335 -6.62 4.67 -18.50
CA LYS A 335 -7.33 5.32 -19.61
C LYS A 335 -6.33 5.75 -20.70
N PRO A 336 -6.09 4.95 -21.73
CA PRO A 336 -5.06 5.22 -22.77
C PRO A 336 -5.25 6.54 -23.52
N SER A 337 -6.47 7.11 -23.50
CA SER A 337 -6.75 8.43 -24.07
C SER A 337 -6.14 9.60 -23.30
N LYS A 338 -5.74 9.38 -22.06
CA LYS A 338 -5.03 10.37 -21.22
C LYS A 338 -3.54 10.19 -21.36
N ARG A 339 -2.80 11.29 -21.31
CA ARG A 339 -1.33 11.26 -21.42
C ARG A 339 -0.68 11.49 -20.07
N TRP A 340 0.49 10.91 -19.92
CA TRP A 340 1.42 11.26 -18.87
C TRP A 340 1.97 12.67 -19.08
N ASN A 341 2.13 13.40 -17.97
CA ASN A 341 2.91 14.64 -17.95
C ASN A 341 3.92 14.54 -16.80
N PHE A 342 5.09 14.01 -17.14
CA PHE A 342 6.21 13.81 -16.22
C PHE A 342 7.28 14.89 -16.46
N ASN A 343 6.97 16.10 -16.02
CA ASN A 343 7.88 17.25 -16.08
C ASN A 343 8.32 17.59 -14.65
N LEU A 344 9.42 17.02 -14.20
CA LEU A 344 10.03 17.29 -12.90
C LEU A 344 11.37 18.02 -13.02
#